data_292f0fd76f75d7d77609590b615ce66f
#
_entry.id   292f0fd76f75d7d77609590b615ce66f
#
_cell.length_a   1.000
_cell.length_b   1.000
_cell.length_c   1.000
_cell.angle_alpha   90.00
_cell.angle_beta   90.00
_cell.angle_gamma   90.00
#
_symmetry.space_group_name_H-M   'P 1'
#
loop_
_entity.id
_entity.type
_entity.pdbx_description
1 polymer ?
#
loop_
_entity_poly.entity_id
_entity_poly.type
_entity_poly.pdbx_seq_one_letter_code
_entity_poly.pdbx_strand_id
1 'polypeptide(L)'
;VESDWDSLFAGLDAGRYDMVCNGVEVTEERAKTYAFTTPYGYIHTALAVRKDNEDIHSFEDLKGKTTANSLASTYMELAESYGATVQGIDTLEETIQLLTAGRIDATLNADVSFYDYLNVHPDADFKLVAQTEDASHVAIPLRKGDASATLLDAINSILDKFGGSEEQPV
;
A
#
# COMPACT_ATOMS: atom_id res chain seq x y z
N VAL A 1 9.50 8.45 -13.83
CA VAL A 1 8.18 8.97 -14.26
C VAL A 1 7.29 8.95 -13.04
N GLU A 2 6.71 10.08 -12.70
CA GLU A 2 5.67 10.18 -11.66
C GLU A 2 4.32 9.81 -12.28
N SER A 3 3.48 9.12 -11.51
CA SER A 3 2.15 8.69 -11.94
C SER A 3 1.27 8.44 -10.71
N ASP A 4 -0.03 8.63 -10.86
CA ASP A 4 -1.00 8.25 -9.83
C ASP A 4 -1.05 6.74 -9.69
N TRP A 5 -1.37 6.25 -8.49
CA TRP A 5 -1.40 4.82 -8.20
C TRP A 5 -2.22 4.02 -9.22
N ASP A 6 -3.42 4.46 -9.53
CA ASP A 6 -4.35 3.80 -10.44
C ASP A 6 -3.82 3.71 -11.88
N SER A 7 -2.90 4.63 -12.25
CA SER A 7 -2.28 4.68 -13.58
C SER A 7 -0.98 3.87 -13.69
N LEU A 8 -0.39 3.41 -12.58
CA LEU A 8 0.91 2.73 -12.56
C LEU A 8 0.91 1.45 -13.40
N PHE A 9 -0.04 0.57 -13.17
CA PHE A 9 -0.11 -0.70 -13.88
C PHE A 9 -0.49 -0.51 -15.36
N ALA A 10 -1.42 0.38 -15.65
CA ALA A 10 -1.78 0.73 -17.03
C ALA A 10 -0.58 1.26 -17.84
N GLY A 11 0.27 2.06 -17.19
CA GLY A 11 1.51 2.54 -17.82
C GLY A 11 2.56 1.44 -18.03
N LEU A 12 2.67 0.50 -17.10
CA LEU A 12 3.53 -0.68 -17.22
C LEU A 12 3.07 -1.57 -18.38
N ASP A 13 1.76 -1.84 -18.47
CA ASP A 13 1.15 -2.64 -19.53
C ASP A 13 1.33 -2.00 -20.92
N ALA A 14 1.17 -0.69 -21.01
CA ALA A 14 1.38 0.10 -22.21
C ALA A 14 2.86 0.27 -22.61
N GLY A 15 3.80 -0.24 -21.81
CA GLY A 15 5.24 -0.10 -22.07
C GLY A 15 5.78 1.32 -21.94
N ARG A 16 5.11 2.18 -21.18
CA ARG A 16 5.60 3.55 -20.89
C ARG A 16 6.85 3.53 -20.00
N TYR A 17 6.98 2.49 -19.19
CA TYR A 17 8.13 2.17 -18.34
C TYR A 17 8.22 0.65 -18.18
N ASP A 18 9.35 0.17 -17.70
CA ASP A 18 9.66 -1.26 -17.67
C ASP A 18 9.36 -1.91 -16.31
N MET A 19 9.28 -1.11 -15.26
CA MET A 19 9.06 -1.55 -13.86
C MET A 19 8.36 -0.48 -13.04
N VAL A 20 7.78 -0.89 -11.91
CA VAL A 20 7.18 0.03 -10.91
C VAL A 20 7.89 -0.14 -9.57
N CYS A 21 8.48 0.94 -9.05
CA CYS A 21 9.14 0.98 -7.75
C CYS A 21 8.34 1.90 -6.81
N ASN A 22 7.30 1.36 -6.18
CA ASN A 22 6.41 2.14 -5.30
C ASN A 22 5.76 1.27 -4.21
N GLY A 23 6.55 0.45 -3.51
CA GLY A 23 6.02 -0.37 -2.41
C GLY A 23 4.88 -1.30 -2.86
N VAL A 24 4.99 -1.89 -4.06
CA VAL A 24 3.92 -2.71 -4.61
C VAL A 24 3.86 -4.04 -3.89
N GLU A 25 2.74 -4.30 -3.21
CA GLU A 25 2.48 -5.59 -2.58
C GLU A 25 2.37 -6.71 -3.61
N VAL A 26 3.01 -7.84 -3.32
CA VAL A 26 2.90 -9.06 -4.10
C VAL A 26 1.60 -9.77 -3.69
N THR A 27 0.61 -9.77 -4.59
CA THR A 27 -0.63 -10.52 -4.43
C THR A 27 -0.72 -11.64 -5.46
N GLU A 28 -1.48 -12.69 -5.17
CA GLU A 28 -1.73 -13.77 -6.13
C GLU A 28 -2.33 -13.24 -7.44
N GLU A 29 -3.23 -12.27 -7.36
CA GLU A 29 -3.87 -11.67 -8.53
C GLU A 29 -2.85 -10.92 -9.39
N ARG A 30 -2.03 -10.05 -8.79
CA ARG A 30 -0.98 -9.33 -9.49
C ARG A 30 0.08 -10.28 -10.06
N ALA A 31 0.43 -11.34 -9.33
CA ALA A 31 1.41 -12.34 -9.77
C ALA A 31 0.93 -13.18 -10.99
N LYS A 32 -0.37 -13.23 -11.27
CA LYS A 32 -0.87 -13.83 -12.54
C LYS A 32 -0.46 -13.02 -13.76
N THR A 33 -0.43 -11.70 -13.64
CA THR A 33 -0.19 -10.76 -14.75
C THR A 33 1.26 -10.31 -14.82
N TYR A 34 1.91 -10.04 -13.69
CA TYR A 34 3.25 -9.45 -13.61
C TYR A 34 4.28 -10.44 -13.09
N ALA A 35 5.54 -10.23 -13.50
CA ALA A 35 6.70 -10.85 -12.88
C ALA A 35 7.20 -9.93 -11.77
N PHE A 36 7.45 -10.48 -10.58
CA PHE A 36 7.96 -9.73 -9.44
C PHE A 36 9.41 -10.07 -9.16
N THR A 37 10.17 -9.09 -8.70
CA THR A 37 11.50 -9.32 -8.15
C THR A 37 11.42 -10.10 -6.85
N THR A 38 12.57 -10.52 -6.33
CA THR A 38 12.72 -10.85 -4.91
C THR A 38 12.18 -9.68 -4.07
N PRO A 39 11.38 -9.92 -3.03
CA PRO A 39 10.89 -8.87 -2.15
C PRO A 39 12.05 -8.06 -1.55
N TYR A 40 11.86 -6.75 -1.48
CA TYR A 40 12.85 -5.85 -0.88
C TYR A 40 12.39 -5.23 0.44
N GLY A 41 11.17 -5.51 0.87
CA GLY A 41 10.63 -5.03 2.13
C GLY A 41 9.34 -5.76 2.53
N TYR A 42 8.96 -5.53 3.76
CA TYR A 42 7.76 -6.06 4.39
C TYR A 42 7.02 -4.91 5.02
N ILE A 43 5.71 -4.85 4.84
CA ILE A 43 4.84 -3.81 5.39
C ILE A 43 3.64 -4.43 6.07
N HIS A 44 3.14 -3.80 7.11
CA HIS A 44 1.84 -4.10 7.68
C HIS A 44 0.81 -3.08 7.17
N THR A 45 -0.40 -3.53 6.92
CA THR A 45 -1.50 -2.58 6.72
C THR A 45 -1.95 -2.07 8.07
N ALA A 46 -1.87 -0.75 8.27
CA ALA A 46 -2.34 -0.09 9.47
C ALA A 46 -3.68 0.60 9.25
N LEU A 47 -4.48 0.64 10.30
CA LEU A 47 -5.77 1.32 10.37
C LEU A 47 -5.62 2.62 11.15
N ALA A 48 -5.88 3.73 10.48
CA ALA A 48 -5.83 5.07 11.06
C ALA A 48 -7.24 5.64 11.29
N VAL A 49 -7.41 6.26 12.44
CA VAL A 49 -8.63 6.97 12.83
C VAL A 49 -8.26 8.34 13.42
N ARG A 50 -9.21 9.26 13.50
CA ARG A 50 -9.00 10.55 14.19
C ARG A 50 -8.65 10.33 15.67
N LYS A 51 -7.82 11.18 16.26
CA LYS A 51 -7.35 11.03 17.65
C LYS A 51 -8.46 10.91 18.68
N ASP A 52 -9.57 11.62 18.46
CA ASP A 52 -10.74 11.61 19.34
C ASP A 52 -11.74 10.46 19.07
N ASN A 53 -11.45 9.59 18.10
CA ASN A 53 -12.28 8.42 17.83
C ASN A 53 -12.15 7.39 18.96
N GLU A 54 -13.31 6.94 19.49
CA GLU A 54 -13.44 5.94 20.55
C GLU A 54 -14.25 4.72 20.12
N ASP A 55 -14.64 4.64 18.83
CA ASP A 55 -15.56 3.62 18.31
C ASP A 55 -14.86 2.54 17.49
N ILE A 56 -13.69 2.84 16.92
CA ILE A 56 -12.96 1.95 16.04
C ILE A 56 -11.64 1.57 16.69
N HIS A 57 -11.45 0.28 16.96
CA HIS A 57 -10.26 -0.28 17.60
C HIS A 57 -9.62 -1.41 16.78
N SER A 58 -10.37 -1.96 15.81
CA SER A 58 -9.95 -3.09 14.98
C SER A 58 -10.53 -2.98 13.58
N PHE A 59 -10.10 -3.84 12.66
CA PHE A 59 -10.67 -3.89 11.31
C PHE A 59 -12.14 -4.30 11.30
N GLU A 60 -12.58 -5.13 12.24
CA GLU A 60 -13.97 -5.58 12.37
C GLU A 60 -14.95 -4.42 12.64
N ASP A 61 -14.46 -3.36 13.28
CA ASP A 61 -15.25 -2.16 13.58
C ASP A 61 -15.52 -1.29 12.34
N LEU A 62 -14.90 -1.62 11.21
CA LEU A 62 -15.12 -0.92 9.93
C LEU A 62 -16.49 -1.21 9.31
N LYS A 63 -17.23 -2.18 9.80
CA LYS A 63 -18.54 -2.53 9.25
C LYS A 63 -19.50 -1.35 9.28
N GLY A 64 -19.93 -0.92 8.08
CA GLY A 64 -20.83 0.22 7.90
C GLY A 64 -20.17 1.60 8.08
N LYS A 65 -18.84 1.65 8.25
CA LYS A 65 -18.07 2.89 8.29
C LYS A 65 -17.66 3.34 6.90
N THR A 66 -17.25 4.59 6.78
CA THR A 66 -16.71 5.16 5.54
C THR A 66 -15.20 5.30 5.64
N THR A 67 -14.49 4.77 4.64
CA THR A 67 -13.04 4.93 4.47
C THR A 67 -12.72 5.61 3.15
N ALA A 68 -11.46 6.02 2.96
CA ALA A 68 -10.98 6.52 1.67
C ALA A 68 -9.62 5.90 1.36
N ASN A 69 -9.45 5.43 0.14
CA ASN A 69 -8.22 4.83 -0.36
C ASN A 69 -8.14 4.95 -1.89
N SER A 70 -6.96 4.79 -2.46
CA SER A 70 -6.81 4.68 -3.91
C SER A 70 -7.58 3.48 -4.43
N LEU A 71 -8.25 3.65 -5.57
CA LEU A 71 -8.91 2.56 -6.27
C LEU A 71 -7.88 1.48 -6.65
N ALA A 72 -8.32 0.23 -6.78
CA ALA A 72 -7.45 -0.91 -7.07
C ALA A 72 -6.27 -1.11 -6.09
N SER A 73 -6.34 -0.54 -4.89
CA SER A 73 -5.39 -0.80 -3.82
C SER A 73 -5.82 -1.98 -2.95
N THR A 74 -4.86 -2.71 -2.40
CA THR A 74 -5.11 -3.76 -1.40
C THR A 74 -5.81 -3.21 -0.16
N TYR A 75 -5.58 -1.94 0.16
CA TYR A 75 -6.23 -1.24 1.28
C TYR A 75 -7.73 -1.05 1.08
N MET A 76 -8.15 -0.71 -0.14
CA MET A 76 -9.57 -0.64 -0.50
C MET A 76 -10.21 -2.02 -0.36
N GLU A 77 -9.61 -3.06 -0.98
CA GLU A 77 -10.10 -4.44 -0.91
C GLU A 77 -10.23 -4.92 0.54
N LEU A 78 -9.23 -4.62 1.37
CA LEU A 78 -9.25 -4.99 2.79
C LEU A 78 -10.38 -4.28 3.54
N ALA A 79 -10.54 -2.96 3.37
CA ALA A 79 -11.60 -2.20 4.02
C ALA A 79 -12.99 -2.69 3.61
N GLU A 80 -13.21 -2.96 2.32
CA GLU A 80 -14.47 -3.53 1.81
C GLU A 80 -14.74 -4.93 2.35
N SER A 81 -13.72 -5.76 2.53
CA SER A 81 -13.86 -7.10 3.10
C SER A 81 -14.39 -7.09 4.53
N TYR A 82 -14.11 -6.01 5.29
CA TYR A 82 -14.66 -5.75 6.62
C TYR A 82 -15.98 -4.96 6.59
N GLY A 83 -16.53 -4.69 5.41
CA GLY A 83 -17.84 -4.07 5.24
C GLY A 83 -17.84 -2.56 5.33
N ALA A 84 -16.71 -1.90 5.08
CA ALA A 84 -16.64 -0.46 4.90
C ALA A 84 -17.17 -0.03 3.54
N THR A 85 -17.62 1.22 3.44
CA THR A 85 -17.85 1.89 2.17
C THR A 85 -16.62 2.73 1.84
N VAL A 86 -15.95 2.43 0.72
CA VAL A 86 -14.69 3.09 0.37
C VAL A 86 -14.93 4.21 -0.65
N GLN A 87 -14.40 5.38 -0.36
CA GLN A 87 -14.33 6.51 -1.29
C GLN A 87 -12.98 6.48 -2.01
N GLY A 88 -12.96 6.55 -3.35
CA GLY A 88 -11.74 6.60 -4.15
C GLY A 88 -11.05 7.95 -3.98
N ILE A 89 -9.82 7.95 -3.47
CA ILE A 89 -8.96 9.13 -3.29
C ILE A 89 -7.52 8.72 -3.64
N ASP A 90 -6.84 9.53 -4.44
CA ASP A 90 -5.58 9.13 -5.07
C ASP A 90 -4.35 9.26 -4.16
N THR A 91 -4.39 10.12 -3.14
CA THR A 91 -3.23 10.42 -2.31
C THR A 91 -3.49 10.20 -0.82
N LEU A 92 -2.45 9.77 -0.09
CA LEU A 92 -2.49 9.65 1.37
C LEU A 92 -2.75 11.01 2.04
N GLU A 93 -2.19 12.08 1.52
CA GLU A 93 -2.40 13.44 2.03
C GLU A 93 -3.88 13.81 2.04
N GLU A 94 -4.58 13.59 0.92
CA GLU A 94 -6.01 13.88 0.82
C GLU A 94 -6.85 12.98 1.73
N THR A 95 -6.51 11.70 1.86
CA THR A 95 -7.23 10.81 2.79
C THR A 95 -7.06 11.24 4.23
N ILE A 96 -5.86 11.67 4.65
CA ILE A 96 -5.63 12.21 6.00
C ILE A 96 -6.39 13.52 6.21
N GLN A 97 -6.46 14.39 5.22
CA GLN A 97 -7.26 15.62 5.30
C GLN A 97 -8.76 15.31 5.49
N LEU A 98 -9.30 14.33 4.76
CA LEU A 98 -10.68 13.89 4.93
C LEU A 98 -10.92 13.28 6.33
N LEU A 99 -9.98 12.47 6.80
CA LEU A 99 -10.05 11.85 8.12
C LEU A 99 -10.07 12.89 9.24
N THR A 100 -9.12 13.81 9.24
CA THR A 100 -9.00 14.86 10.27
C THR A 100 -10.15 15.86 10.21
N ALA A 101 -10.73 16.09 9.02
CA ALA A 101 -11.95 16.88 8.86
C ALA A 101 -13.24 16.13 9.26
N GLY A 102 -13.16 14.85 9.66
CA GLY A 102 -14.31 14.04 10.05
C GLY A 102 -15.26 13.70 8.89
N ARG A 103 -14.75 13.70 7.66
CA ARG A 103 -15.54 13.36 6.46
C ARG A 103 -15.52 11.85 6.15
N ILE A 104 -14.57 11.14 6.69
CA ILE A 104 -14.47 9.69 6.71
C ILE A 104 -14.18 9.23 8.13
N ASP A 105 -14.52 7.98 8.46
CA ASP A 105 -14.35 7.41 9.79
C ASP A 105 -12.94 6.86 10.02
N ALA A 106 -12.33 6.29 8.97
CA ALA A 106 -11.02 5.66 9.02
C ALA A 106 -10.33 5.67 7.63
N THR A 107 -9.04 5.35 7.61
CA THR A 107 -8.30 5.04 6.38
C THR A 107 -7.25 3.97 6.65
N LEU A 108 -6.88 3.23 5.61
CA LEU A 108 -5.87 2.17 5.66
C LEU A 108 -4.69 2.54 4.77
N ASN A 109 -3.50 2.19 5.20
CA ASN A 109 -2.29 2.30 4.35
C ASN A 109 -1.16 1.46 4.97
N ALA A 110 -0.01 1.39 4.30
CA ALA A 110 1.19 0.83 4.90
C ALA A 110 1.53 1.60 6.19
N ASP A 111 1.86 0.88 7.23
CA ASP A 111 2.27 1.44 8.52
C ASP A 111 3.43 2.43 8.37
N VAL A 112 4.44 2.10 7.56
CA VAL A 112 5.58 2.96 7.24
C VAL A 112 5.15 4.29 6.61
N SER A 113 4.10 4.31 5.78
CA SER A 113 3.60 5.53 5.15
C SER A 113 2.98 6.47 6.18
N PHE A 114 2.25 5.94 7.16
CA PHE A 114 1.72 6.74 8.26
C PHE A 114 2.82 7.25 9.19
N TYR A 115 3.83 6.42 9.52
CA TYR A 115 4.96 6.86 10.33
C TYR A 115 5.77 7.95 9.63
N ASP A 116 6.00 7.82 8.33
CA ASP A 116 6.70 8.85 7.55
C ASP A 116 5.89 10.16 7.52
N TYR A 117 4.57 10.08 7.33
CA TYR A 117 3.70 11.24 7.42
C TYR A 117 3.78 11.92 8.79
N LEU A 118 3.73 11.15 9.88
CA LEU A 118 3.82 11.67 11.25
C LEU A 118 5.20 12.27 11.57
N ASN A 119 6.27 11.79 10.95
CA ASN A 119 7.60 12.39 11.07
C ASN A 119 7.64 13.81 10.51
N VAL A 120 6.91 14.06 9.43
CA VAL A 120 6.81 15.38 8.80
C VAL A 120 5.74 16.24 9.48
N HIS A 121 4.66 15.62 9.95
CA HIS A 121 3.49 16.27 10.56
C HIS A 121 3.20 15.71 11.97
N PRO A 122 4.05 15.98 12.97
CA PRO A 122 3.94 15.36 14.30
C PRO A 122 2.66 15.72 15.05
N ASP A 123 2.04 16.85 14.68
CA ASP A 123 0.79 17.32 15.29
C ASP A 123 -0.47 16.84 14.53
N ALA A 124 -0.34 16.00 13.53
CA ALA A 124 -1.49 15.50 12.77
C ALA A 124 -2.51 14.83 13.68
N ASP A 125 -3.80 15.13 13.48
CA ASP A 125 -4.90 14.74 14.37
C ASP A 125 -5.46 13.35 14.03
N PHE A 126 -4.57 12.33 13.94
CA PHE A 126 -4.96 10.94 13.79
C PHE A 126 -4.06 10.01 14.63
N LYS A 127 -4.52 8.79 14.84
CA LYS A 127 -3.80 7.71 15.54
C LYS A 127 -3.98 6.40 14.78
N LEU A 128 -3.00 5.50 14.90
CA LEU A 128 -3.12 4.12 14.43
C LEU A 128 -3.75 3.28 15.55
N VAL A 129 -4.74 2.47 15.22
CA VAL A 129 -5.49 1.66 16.21
C VAL A 129 -5.36 0.16 16.00
N ALA A 130 -5.02 -0.28 14.78
CA ALA A 130 -4.78 -1.67 14.45
C ALA A 130 -3.77 -1.79 13.29
N GLN A 131 -3.18 -2.97 13.16
CA GLN A 131 -2.39 -3.37 11.99
C GLN A 131 -2.59 -4.86 11.74
N THR A 132 -2.33 -5.31 10.50
CA THR A 132 -2.38 -6.73 10.14
C THR A 132 -1.32 -7.51 10.92
N GLU A 133 -1.64 -8.76 11.28
CA GLU A 133 -0.69 -9.65 11.97
C GLU A 133 0.43 -10.08 11.02
N ASP A 134 0.04 -10.48 9.80
CA ASP A 134 0.98 -10.88 8.76
C ASP A 134 1.47 -9.66 7.97
N ALA A 135 2.76 -9.61 7.72
CA ALA A 135 3.36 -8.60 6.85
C ALA A 135 3.15 -8.96 5.38
N SER A 136 2.81 -7.97 4.57
CA SER A 136 2.80 -8.08 3.12
C SER A 136 4.20 -7.90 2.54
N HIS A 137 4.54 -8.68 1.52
CA HIS A 137 5.80 -8.56 0.80
C HIS A 137 5.67 -7.49 -0.27
N VAL A 138 6.63 -6.56 -0.32
CA VAL A 138 6.72 -5.56 -1.39
C VAL A 138 7.88 -5.88 -2.32
N ALA A 139 7.59 -5.81 -3.62
CA ALA A 139 8.55 -6.11 -4.67
C ALA A 139 8.33 -5.21 -5.90
N ILE A 140 9.20 -5.31 -6.88
CA ILE A 140 9.13 -4.53 -8.11
C ILE A 140 8.43 -5.38 -9.18
N PRO A 141 7.23 -5.00 -9.64
CA PRO A 141 6.59 -5.66 -10.78
C PRO A 141 7.18 -5.20 -12.11
N LEU A 142 7.35 -6.17 -13.00
CA LEU A 142 7.71 -6.00 -14.41
C LEU A 142 6.68 -6.71 -15.28
N ARG A 143 6.58 -6.34 -16.56
CA ARG A 143 5.80 -7.15 -17.52
C ARG A 143 6.35 -8.56 -17.60
N LYS A 144 5.49 -9.56 -17.73
CA LYS A 144 5.92 -10.94 -18.03
C LYS A 144 6.45 -11.03 -19.46
N GLY A 145 7.46 -11.85 -19.67
CA GLY A 145 8.01 -12.20 -20.98
C GLY A 145 9.52 -12.04 -21.05
N ASP A 146 10.11 -12.57 -22.15
CA ASP A 146 11.55 -12.64 -22.35
C ASP A 146 12.23 -11.27 -22.39
N ALA A 147 11.52 -10.25 -22.86
CA ALA A 147 12.04 -8.87 -22.90
C ALA A 147 12.36 -8.29 -21.52
N SER A 148 11.64 -8.72 -20.49
CA SER A 148 11.84 -8.26 -19.11
C SER A 148 12.73 -9.20 -18.29
N ALA A 149 12.97 -10.42 -18.74
CA ALA A 149 13.69 -11.44 -17.98
C ALA A 149 15.11 -11.01 -17.57
N THR A 150 15.87 -10.44 -18.52
CA THR A 150 17.24 -9.96 -18.25
C THR A 150 17.26 -8.84 -17.21
N LEU A 151 16.29 -7.92 -17.25
CA LEU A 151 16.17 -6.84 -16.28
C LEU A 151 15.79 -7.40 -14.92
N LEU A 152 14.84 -8.33 -14.86
CA LEU A 152 14.41 -9.01 -13.64
C LEU A 152 15.60 -9.73 -12.96
N ASP A 153 16.37 -10.51 -13.73
CA ASP A 153 17.54 -11.24 -13.22
C ASP A 153 18.62 -10.28 -12.69
N ALA A 154 18.86 -9.17 -13.39
CA ALA A 154 19.81 -8.15 -12.97
C ALA A 154 19.39 -7.49 -11.65
N ILE A 155 18.12 -7.13 -11.49
CA ILE A 155 17.59 -6.55 -10.28
C ILE A 155 17.68 -7.55 -9.12
N ASN A 156 17.22 -8.79 -9.31
CA ASN A 156 17.30 -9.84 -8.29
C ASN A 156 18.75 -10.09 -7.84
N SER A 157 19.71 -10.14 -8.78
CA SER A 157 21.12 -10.28 -8.45
C SER A 157 21.68 -9.16 -7.58
N ILE A 158 21.07 -7.98 -7.61
CA ILE A 158 21.42 -6.85 -6.75
C ILE A 158 20.71 -6.99 -5.40
N LEU A 159 19.40 -7.24 -5.40
CA LEU A 159 18.60 -7.38 -4.17
C LEU A 159 19.12 -8.48 -3.28
N ASP A 160 19.52 -9.62 -3.85
CA ASP A 160 20.12 -10.75 -3.11
C ASP A 160 21.42 -10.37 -2.37
N LYS A 161 22.18 -9.40 -2.90
CA LYS A 161 23.41 -8.89 -2.25
C LYS A 161 23.13 -7.96 -1.08
N PHE A 162 21.98 -7.30 -1.09
CA PHE A 162 21.54 -6.41 0.00
C PHE A 162 20.79 -7.15 1.11
N GLY A 163 20.68 -8.49 1.01
CA GLY A 163 20.08 -9.32 2.05
C GLY A 163 18.58 -9.12 2.15
N GLY A 164 17.86 -9.23 1.03
CA GLY A 164 16.41 -9.43 1.03
C GLY A 164 16.03 -10.75 1.71
N SER A 165 16.47 -10.95 2.93
CA SER A 165 16.10 -12.08 3.76
C SER A 165 14.84 -11.76 4.55
N GLU A 166 14.03 -12.75 4.80
CA GLU A 166 12.74 -12.74 5.49
C GLU A 166 12.75 -12.10 6.91
N GLU A 167 13.84 -11.49 7.35
CA GLU A 167 14.05 -11.07 8.73
C GLU A 167 14.48 -9.59 8.92
N GLN A 168 14.34 -8.71 7.93
CA GLN A 168 14.59 -7.28 8.19
C GLN A 168 13.27 -6.50 8.23
N PRO A 169 12.79 -6.17 9.45
CA PRO A 169 11.78 -5.12 9.57
C PRO A 169 12.41 -3.79 9.09
N VAL A 170 11.69 -3.09 8.24
CA VAL A 170 12.04 -1.72 7.84
C VAL A 170 11.91 -0.79 9.04
#